data_3cbcf930787c57a678be800a9edfa25b
#
_entry.id   3cbcf930787c57a678be800a9edfa25b
#
_cell.length_a   1.000
_cell.length_b   1.000
_cell.length_c   1.000
_cell.angle_alpha   90.00
_cell.angle_beta   90.00
_cell.angle_gamma   90.00
#
_symmetry.space_group_name_H-M   'P 1'
#
loop_
_entity.id
_entity.type
_entity.pdbx_description
1 polymer ?
#
loop_
_entity_poly.entity_id
_entity_poly.type
_entity_poly.pdbx_seq_one_letter_code
_entity_poly.pdbx_strand_id
1 'polypeptide(L)'
;MEDRILQKLQTFFLEAKEEERQAMELVIDAVIRKQKNQNGSYIGGLLQTNRRVIDDETYEIIIPNSELIQNPLQIVHGGITATLLDSAMGSVVHHVLPPDKAAVTTEMKINYVAPGIGKELRCVAQVIHKGTKICVVEGRVFRDDGKLMAHATGSFFIIDRPTKK
;
A
#
# COMPACT_ATOMS: atom_id res chain seq x y z
N MET A 1 28.84 9.64 2.22
CA MET A 1 27.47 9.32 1.75
C MET A 1 26.56 10.54 1.89
N GLU A 2 26.54 11.19 3.02
CA GLU A 2 25.73 12.38 3.31
C GLU A 2 26.00 13.52 2.32
N ASP A 3 27.27 13.93 2.14
CA ASP A 3 27.64 14.99 1.19
C ASP A 3 27.16 14.73 -0.24
N ARG A 4 27.19 13.44 -0.68
CA ARG A 4 26.71 13.07 -2.00
C ARG A 4 25.20 13.23 -2.14
N ILE A 5 24.44 12.97 -1.08
CA ILE A 5 22.98 13.15 -1.08
C ILE A 5 22.66 14.64 -1.10
N LEU A 6 23.30 15.43 -0.25
CA LEU A 6 23.12 16.88 -0.20
C LEU A 6 23.42 17.54 -1.54
N GLN A 7 24.53 17.17 -2.19
CA GLN A 7 24.90 17.68 -3.51
C GLN A 7 23.83 17.33 -4.58
N LYS A 8 23.30 16.10 -4.59
CA LYS A 8 22.23 15.71 -5.49
C LYS A 8 20.95 16.54 -5.27
N LEU A 9 20.57 16.74 -4.01
CA LEU A 9 19.40 17.55 -3.66
C LEU A 9 19.60 19.02 -4.08
N GLN A 10 20.78 19.59 -3.85
CA GLN A 10 21.08 20.95 -4.30
C GLN A 10 20.95 21.09 -5.82
N THR A 11 21.56 20.16 -6.59
CA THR A 11 21.47 20.15 -8.05
C THR A 11 20.02 20.01 -8.51
N PHE A 12 19.27 19.08 -7.91
CA PHE A 12 17.86 18.87 -8.21
C PHE A 12 17.04 20.17 -8.02
N PHE A 13 17.18 20.84 -6.87
CA PHE A 13 16.39 22.04 -6.55
C PHE A 13 16.72 23.27 -7.40
N LEU A 14 17.89 23.31 -8.05
CA LEU A 14 18.24 24.37 -9.00
C LEU A 14 17.38 24.32 -10.28
N GLU A 15 17.00 23.11 -10.73
CA GLU A 15 16.35 22.87 -12.01
C GLU A 15 14.89 22.39 -11.88
N ALA A 16 14.51 21.90 -10.70
CA ALA A 16 13.21 21.26 -10.46
C ALA A 16 12.05 22.24 -10.64
N LYS A 17 11.04 21.78 -11.38
CA LYS A 17 9.73 22.39 -11.45
C LYS A 17 8.95 22.17 -10.16
N GLU A 18 7.85 22.91 -9.98
CA GLU A 18 7.02 22.82 -8.75
C GLU A 18 6.48 21.39 -8.52
N GLU A 19 5.96 20.72 -9.54
CA GLU A 19 5.50 19.33 -9.50
C GLU A 19 6.60 18.37 -9.02
N GLU A 20 7.82 18.52 -9.53
CA GLU A 20 8.96 17.68 -9.13
C GLU A 20 9.39 17.92 -7.68
N ARG A 21 9.28 19.17 -7.20
CA ARG A 21 9.56 19.54 -5.79
C ARG A 21 8.54 18.89 -4.85
N GLN A 22 7.25 18.96 -5.21
CA GLN A 22 6.17 18.32 -4.47
C GLN A 22 6.36 16.80 -4.41
N ALA A 23 6.69 16.16 -5.55
CA ALA A 23 7.00 14.74 -5.58
C ALA A 23 8.20 14.37 -4.69
N MET A 24 9.26 15.20 -4.67
CA MET A 24 10.42 14.96 -3.81
C MET A 24 10.06 15.10 -2.32
N GLU A 25 9.23 16.08 -1.94
CA GLU A 25 8.76 16.26 -0.58
C GLU A 25 8.01 15.01 -0.09
N LEU A 26 7.10 14.45 -0.91
CA LEU A 26 6.40 13.21 -0.59
C LEU A 26 7.34 12.03 -0.37
N VAL A 27 8.43 11.91 -1.15
CA VAL A 27 9.45 10.87 -0.99
C VAL A 27 10.21 11.03 0.33
N ILE A 28 10.62 12.26 0.66
CA ILE A 28 11.30 12.57 1.92
C ILE A 28 10.39 12.25 3.10
N ASP A 29 9.16 12.67 3.06
CA ASP A 29 8.17 12.40 4.10
C ASP A 29 7.92 10.90 4.28
N ALA A 30 7.90 10.13 3.19
CA ALA A 30 7.78 8.67 3.26
C ALA A 30 8.90 8.03 4.07
N VAL A 31 10.15 8.48 3.85
CA VAL A 31 11.33 8.00 4.59
C VAL A 31 11.28 8.43 6.06
N ILE A 32 10.91 9.69 6.33
CA ILE A 32 10.76 10.22 7.69
C ILE A 32 9.68 9.46 8.47
N ARG A 33 8.53 9.19 7.86
CA ARG A 33 7.44 8.39 8.47
C ARG A 33 7.92 7.00 8.87
N LYS A 34 8.71 6.33 8.01
CA LYS A 34 9.31 5.04 8.34
C LYS A 34 10.31 5.15 9.48
N GLN A 35 11.16 6.16 9.48
CA GLN A 35 12.13 6.41 10.53
C GLN A 35 11.46 6.65 11.89
N LYS A 36 10.32 7.36 11.90
CA LYS A 36 9.51 7.64 13.10
C LYS A 36 8.57 6.48 13.50
N ASN A 37 8.67 5.31 12.87
CA ASN A 37 7.80 4.16 13.07
C ASN A 37 6.29 4.45 12.85
N GLN A 38 5.95 5.45 12.05
CA GLN A 38 4.58 5.78 11.68
C GLN A 38 4.02 4.84 10.60
N ASN A 39 4.91 4.19 9.82
CA ASN A 39 4.59 3.16 8.84
C ASN A 39 5.46 1.94 9.03
N GLY A 40 4.90 0.73 8.83
CA GLY A 40 5.61 -0.54 8.97
C GLY A 40 6.68 -0.77 7.90
N SER A 41 6.54 -0.16 6.71
CA SER A 41 7.45 -0.32 5.56
C SER A 41 7.67 1.01 4.84
N TYR A 42 8.73 1.09 4.04
CA TYR A 42 8.98 2.24 3.17
C TYR A 42 7.88 2.40 2.11
N ILE A 43 7.36 1.27 1.56
CA ILE A 43 6.25 1.32 0.60
C ILE A 43 4.98 1.89 1.22
N GLY A 44 4.68 1.52 2.47
CA GLY A 44 3.55 2.10 3.21
C GLY A 44 3.73 3.59 3.49
N GLY A 45 4.98 4.05 3.70
CA GLY A 45 5.31 5.47 3.79
C GLY A 45 5.10 6.21 2.47
N LEU A 46 5.60 5.64 1.37
CA LEU A 46 5.48 6.21 0.02
C LEU A 46 4.02 6.34 -0.42
N LEU A 47 3.21 5.32 -0.13
CA LEU A 47 1.77 5.34 -0.41
C LEU A 47 0.97 6.15 0.61
N GLN A 48 1.61 6.71 1.63
CA GLN A 48 0.97 7.47 2.72
C GLN A 48 -0.23 6.74 3.32
N THR A 49 -0.08 5.42 3.55
CA THR A 49 -1.18 4.56 3.99
C THR A 49 -1.78 5.03 5.30
N ASN A 50 -3.09 5.26 5.32
CA ASN A 50 -3.91 5.35 6.52
C ASN A 50 -4.64 4.01 6.69
N ARG A 51 -4.53 3.40 7.88
CA ARG A 51 -4.94 2.01 8.14
C ARG A 51 -5.98 1.96 9.23
N ARG A 52 -7.03 1.18 9.02
CA ARG A 52 -8.11 1.01 9.98
C ARG A 52 -8.61 -0.44 10.04
N VAL A 53 -8.73 -0.98 11.24
CA VAL A 53 -9.52 -2.19 11.50
C VAL A 53 -10.99 -1.80 11.47
N ILE A 54 -11.79 -2.47 10.66
CA ILE A 54 -13.24 -2.25 10.58
C ILE A 54 -13.95 -3.20 11.57
N ASP A 55 -13.59 -4.48 11.52
CA ASP A 55 -14.04 -5.53 12.42
C ASP A 55 -12.98 -6.65 12.49
N ASP A 56 -13.31 -7.78 13.12
CA ASP A 56 -12.38 -8.88 13.34
C ASP A 56 -11.82 -9.50 12.04
N GLU A 57 -12.54 -9.41 10.92
CA GLU A 57 -12.18 -10.03 9.63
C GLU A 57 -12.06 -9.01 8.48
N THR A 58 -12.24 -7.71 8.77
CA THR A 58 -12.24 -6.65 7.75
C THR A 58 -11.24 -5.55 8.08
N TYR A 59 -10.44 -5.20 7.10
CA TYR A 59 -9.38 -4.19 7.21
C TYR A 59 -9.47 -3.18 6.06
N GLU A 60 -9.17 -1.92 6.35
CA GLU A 60 -9.20 -0.85 5.37
C GLU A 60 -7.85 -0.15 5.30
N ILE A 61 -7.43 0.15 4.08
CA ILE A 61 -6.30 1.07 3.79
C ILE A 61 -6.79 2.15 2.85
N ILE A 62 -6.54 3.42 3.22
CA ILE A 62 -6.77 4.59 2.39
C ILE A 62 -5.41 5.17 1.99
N ILE A 63 -5.28 5.56 0.72
CA ILE A 63 -4.11 6.25 0.20
C ILE A 63 -4.55 7.49 -0.60
N PRO A 64 -3.84 8.62 -0.54
CA PRO A 64 -4.08 9.75 -1.43
C PRO A 64 -3.70 9.38 -2.87
N ASN A 65 -4.43 9.93 -3.85
CA ASN A 65 -4.05 9.83 -5.26
C ASN A 65 -3.03 10.93 -5.59
N SER A 66 -1.77 10.68 -5.22
CA SER A 66 -0.66 11.60 -5.50
C SER A 66 -0.03 11.31 -6.87
N GLU A 67 0.73 12.27 -7.39
CA GLU A 67 1.46 12.18 -8.65
C GLU A 67 2.45 11.00 -8.67
N LEU A 68 3.02 10.63 -7.52
CA LEU A 68 3.95 9.50 -7.39
C LEU A 68 3.33 8.15 -7.74
N ILE A 69 2.01 8.02 -7.70
CA ILE A 69 1.32 6.74 -7.93
C ILE A 69 0.61 6.69 -9.29
N GLN A 70 0.67 7.76 -10.06
CA GLN A 70 0.02 7.87 -11.36
C GLN A 70 0.89 7.35 -12.50
N ASN A 71 0.26 6.94 -13.58
CA ASN A 71 0.87 6.61 -14.84
C ASN A 71 0.81 7.84 -15.80
N PRO A 72 1.42 7.78 -17.02
CA PRO A 72 1.39 8.89 -17.97
C PRO A 72 0.00 9.34 -18.42
N LEU A 73 -1.05 8.57 -18.14
CA LEU A 73 -2.45 8.94 -18.41
C LEU A 73 -3.10 9.68 -17.22
N GLN A 74 -2.32 10.04 -16.19
CA GLN A 74 -2.79 10.69 -14.97
C GLN A 74 -3.87 9.89 -14.20
N ILE A 75 -3.79 8.58 -14.31
CA ILE A 75 -4.60 7.63 -13.53
C ILE A 75 -3.67 6.75 -12.69
N VAL A 76 -4.19 6.24 -11.57
CA VAL A 76 -3.39 5.38 -10.69
C VAL A 76 -2.81 4.20 -11.46
N HIS A 77 -1.51 4.00 -11.33
CA HIS A 77 -0.79 2.90 -11.98
C HIS A 77 -1.32 1.54 -11.48
N GLY A 78 -1.57 0.59 -12.40
CA GLY A 78 -2.10 -0.73 -12.05
C GLY A 78 -1.24 -1.50 -11.04
N GLY A 79 0.10 -1.36 -11.12
CA GLY A 79 1.02 -1.96 -10.14
C GLY A 79 0.85 -1.38 -8.74
N ILE A 80 0.54 -0.09 -8.61
CA ILE A 80 0.23 0.54 -7.31
C ILE A 80 -1.10 0.02 -6.76
N THR A 81 -2.10 -0.13 -7.61
CA THR A 81 -3.37 -0.76 -7.22
C THR A 81 -3.16 -2.19 -6.72
N ALA A 82 -2.30 -2.97 -7.39
CA ALA A 82 -1.92 -4.31 -6.94
C ALA A 82 -1.22 -4.27 -5.57
N THR A 83 -0.29 -3.34 -5.36
CA THR A 83 0.42 -3.14 -4.08
C THR A 83 -0.55 -2.75 -2.96
N LEU A 84 -1.53 -1.90 -3.25
CA LEU A 84 -2.57 -1.50 -2.29
C LEU A 84 -3.44 -2.70 -1.88
N LEU A 85 -3.89 -3.51 -2.87
CA LEU A 85 -4.66 -4.74 -2.64
C LEU A 85 -3.86 -5.75 -1.81
N ASP A 86 -2.63 -6.05 -2.20
CA ASP A 86 -1.76 -6.97 -1.46
C ASP A 86 -1.52 -6.49 -0.02
N SER A 87 -1.25 -5.20 0.15
CA SER A 87 -1.04 -4.60 1.47
C SER A 87 -2.28 -4.69 2.37
N ALA A 88 -3.47 -4.45 1.82
CA ALA A 88 -4.72 -4.51 2.59
C ALA A 88 -5.08 -5.95 2.94
N MET A 89 -5.02 -6.87 1.97
CA MET A 89 -5.28 -8.29 2.17
C MET A 89 -4.26 -8.92 3.13
N GLY A 90 -2.96 -8.62 2.98
CA GLY A 90 -1.94 -9.07 3.92
C GLY A 90 -2.14 -8.50 5.33
N SER A 91 -2.61 -7.25 5.45
CA SER A 91 -2.89 -6.62 6.75
C SER A 91 -4.04 -7.32 7.50
N VAL A 92 -5.14 -7.65 6.82
CA VAL A 92 -6.23 -8.39 7.48
C VAL A 92 -5.81 -9.81 7.86
N VAL A 93 -5.00 -10.49 7.03
CA VAL A 93 -4.45 -11.80 7.39
C VAL A 93 -3.60 -11.71 8.66
N HIS A 94 -2.70 -10.73 8.73
CA HIS A 94 -1.89 -10.51 9.95
C HIS A 94 -2.72 -10.13 11.17
N HIS A 95 -3.85 -9.45 10.98
CA HIS A 95 -4.76 -9.08 12.06
C HIS A 95 -5.45 -10.31 12.68
N VAL A 96 -5.88 -11.27 11.85
CA VAL A 96 -6.60 -12.48 12.32
C VAL A 96 -5.67 -13.60 12.78
N LEU A 97 -4.36 -13.51 12.54
CA LEU A 97 -3.40 -14.53 12.94
C LEU A 97 -2.89 -14.29 14.38
N PRO A 98 -2.55 -15.36 15.10
CA PRO A 98 -1.89 -15.22 16.40
C PRO A 98 -0.50 -14.58 16.26
N PRO A 99 0.05 -13.97 17.34
CA PRO A 99 1.29 -13.18 17.29
C PRO A 99 2.54 -13.95 16.83
N ASP A 100 2.58 -15.27 17.04
CA ASP A 100 3.67 -16.17 16.65
C ASP A 100 3.61 -16.58 15.16
N LYS A 101 2.55 -16.23 14.46
CA LYS A 101 2.35 -16.53 13.04
C LYS A 101 2.54 -15.28 12.17
N ALA A 102 2.90 -15.53 10.94
CA ALA A 102 2.96 -14.57 9.84
C ALA A 102 2.38 -15.23 8.58
N ALA A 103 2.21 -14.46 7.52
CA ALA A 103 1.78 -15.02 6.25
C ALA A 103 2.53 -14.38 5.09
N VAL A 104 2.64 -15.11 4.00
CA VAL A 104 3.23 -14.66 2.75
C VAL A 104 2.23 -14.87 1.61
N THR A 105 2.12 -13.91 0.72
CA THR A 105 1.27 -13.98 -0.47
C THR A 105 1.77 -15.08 -1.39
N THR A 106 0.90 -16.00 -1.79
CA THR A 106 1.23 -17.06 -2.73
C THR A 106 0.61 -16.84 -4.10
N GLU A 107 -0.55 -16.19 -4.14
CA GLU A 107 -1.27 -15.92 -5.38
C GLU A 107 -2.19 -14.70 -5.15
N MET A 108 -2.38 -13.91 -6.21
CA MET A 108 -3.37 -12.85 -6.24
C MET A 108 -3.89 -12.68 -7.68
N LYS A 109 -5.22 -12.77 -7.85
CA LYS A 109 -5.89 -12.47 -9.10
C LYS A 109 -6.59 -11.11 -8.97
N ILE A 110 -6.30 -10.20 -9.91
CA ILE A 110 -6.86 -8.84 -9.89
C ILE A 110 -7.70 -8.62 -11.16
N ASN A 111 -8.87 -7.99 -10.98
CA ASN A 111 -9.68 -7.44 -12.06
C ASN A 111 -9.74 -5.92 -11.91
N TYR A 112 -9.24 -5.20 -12.91
CA TYR A 112 -9.33 -3.75 -13.00
C TYR A 112 -10.58 -3.39 -13.77
N VAL A 113 -11.53 -2.71 -13.13
CA VAL A 113 -12.88 -2.49 -13.69
C VAL A 113 -13.16 -1.02 -14.00
N ALA A 114 -12.38 -0.10 -13.44
CA ALA A 114 -12.48 1.33 -13.73
C ALA A 114 -11.12 2.02 -13.52
N PRO A 115 -10.87 3.19 -14.17
CA PRO A 115 -9.65 3.97 -13.93
C PRO A 115 -9.62 4.52 -12.52
N GLY A 116 -8.42 4.53 -11.91
CA GLY A 116 -8.15 5.11 -10.61
C GLY A 116 -7.95 6.62 -10.73
N ILE A 117 -9.00 7.37 -10.47
CA ILE A 117 -9.05 8.84 -10.47
C ILE A 117 -9.68 9.34 -9.18
N GLY A 118 -9.67 10.65 -8.96
CA GLY A 118 -10.20 11.28 -7.75
C GLY A 118 -9.09 11.64 -6.77
N LYS A 119 -9.43 11.96 -5.53
CA LYS A 119 -8.49 12.47 -4.52
C LYS A 119 -7.82 11.37 -3.71
N GLU A 120 -8.52 10.26 -3.51
CA GLU A 120 -8.02 9.14 -2.71
C GLU A 120 -8.58 7.80 -3.21
N LEU A 121 -7.91 6.73 -2.82
CA LEU A 121 -8.36 5.37 -3.03
C LEU A 121 -8.54 4.69 -1.68
N ARG A 122 -9.63 3.96 -1.54
CA ARG A 122 -9.97 3.19 -0.36
C ARG A 122 -10.01 1.70 -0.69
N CYS A 123 -9.13 0.91 -0.10
CA CYS A 123 -9.12 -0.54 -0.24
C CYS A 123 -9.70 -1.19 1.01
N VAL A 124 -10.75 -1.98 0.82
CA VAL A 124 -11.34 -2.82 1.87
C VAL A 124 -10.97 -4.27 1.58
N ALA A 125 -10.38 -4.95 2.54
CA ALA A 125 -10.01 -6.36 2.47
C ALA A 125 -10.76 -7.16 3.54
N GLN A 126 -11.28 -8.32 3.16
CA GLN A 126 -12.08 -9.20 4.01
C GLN A 126 -11.60 -10.65 3.91
N VAL A 127 -11.52 -11.34 5.05
CA VAL A 127 -11.21 -12.77 5.09
C VAL A 127 -12.40 -13.57 4.56
N ILE A 128 -12.16 -14.41 3.54
CA ILE A 128 -13.14 -15.37 3.02
C ILE A 128 -13.01 -16.70 3.77
N HIS A 129 -11.76 -17.13 4.02
CA HIS A 129 -11.50 -18.39 4.70
C HIS A 129 -10.17 -18.32 5.44
N LYS A 130 -10.16 -18.77 6.69
CA LYS A 130 -8.97 -18.92 7.51
C LYS A 130 -8.78 -20.39 7.86
N GLY A 131 -7.85 -21.05 7.18
CA GLY A 131 -7.41 -22.42 7.48
C GLY A 131 -6.19 -22.44 8.39
N THR A 132 -5.62 -23.63 8.59
CA THR A 132 -4.39 -23.82 9.37
C THR A 132 -3.12 -23.47 8.60
N LYS A 133 -3.13 -23.57 7.27
CA LYS A 133 -1.98 -23.35 6.38
C LYS A 133 -2.21 -22.24 5.37
N ILE A 134 -3.46 -21.99 5.00
CA ILE A 134 -3.83 -21.02 3.97
C ILE A 134 -4.96 -20.15 4.50
N CYS A 135 -4.85 -18.84 4.24
CA CYS A 135 -5.90 -17.86 4.38
C CYS A 135 -6.28 -17.34 3.01
N VAL A 136 -7.58 -17.31 2.68
CA VAL A 136 -8.12 -16.75 1.43
C VAL A 136 -8.82 -15.44 1.76
N VAL A 137 -8.51 -14.41 0.99
CA VAL A 137 -8.98 -13.04 1.23
C VAL A 137 -9.49 -12.43 -0.07
N GLU A 138 -10.51 -11.62 0.00
CA GLU A 138 -10.86 -10.70 -1.08
C GLU A 138 -10.49 -9.26 -0.73
N GLY A 139 -10.21 -8.45 -1.76
CA GLY A 139 -9.95 -7.02 -1.64
C GLY A 139 -10.71 -6.24 -2.70
N ARG A 140 -11.25 -5.07 -2.32
CA ARG A 140 -11.97 -4.16 -3.22
C ARG A 140 -11.40 -2.77 -3.06
N VAL A 141 -11.03 -2.16 -4.20
CA VAL A 141 -10.56 -0.77 -4.22
C VAL A 141 -11.66 0.12 -4.78
N PHE A 142 -11.98 1.15 -4.03
CA PHE A 142 -12.98 2.16 -4.39
C PHE A 142 -12.29 3.52 -4.55
N ARG A 143 -12.84 4.32 -5.44
CA ARG A 143 -12.55 5.73 -5.57
C ARG A 143 -13.30 6.54 -4.50
N ASP A 144 -12.94 7.80 -4.32
CA ASP A 144 -13.62 8.75 -3.41
C ASP A 144 -15.10 8.99 -3.75
N ASP A 145 -15.51 8.79 -5.01
CA ASP A 145 -16.93 8.83 -5.43
C ASP A 145 -17.70 7.52 -5.17
N GLY A 146 -17.06 6.53 -4.51
CA GLY A 146 -17.65 5.24 -4.18
C GLY A 146 -17.62 4.20 -5.32
N LYS A 147 -17.13 4.55 -6.51
CA LYS A 147 -17.06 3.63 -7.66
C LYS A 147 -15.99 2.56 -7.43
N LEU A 148 -16.36 1.28 -7.64
CA LEU A 148 -15.42 0.17 -7.64
C LEU A 148 -14.41 0.33 -8.78
N MET A 149 -13.13 0.32 -8.44
CA MET A 149 -12.00 0.48 -9.35
C MET A 149 -11.31 -0.84 -9.65
N ALA A 150 -11.13 -1.66 -8.63
CA ALA A 150 -10.51 -2.97 -8.77
C ALA A 150 -11.05 -3.95 -7.72
N HIS A 151 -11.05 -5.23 -8.06
CA HIS A 151 -11.37 -6.34 -7.17
C HIS A 151 -10.30 -7.42 -7.29
N ALA A 152 -9.92 -8.00 -6.17
CA ALA A 152 -8.96 -9.11 -6.14
C ALA A 152 -9.41 -10.20 -5.17
N THR A 153 -8.95 -11.41 -5.46
CA THR A 153 -8.85 -12.50 -4.49
C THR A 153 -7.37 -12.88 -4.35
N GLY A 154 -6.97 -13.30 -3.16
CA GLY A 154 -5.59 -13.72 -2.90
C GLY A 154 -5.52 -14.83 -1.87
N SER A 155 -4.48 -15.64 -1.99
CA SER A 155 -4.16 -16.72 -1.07
C SER A 155 -2.85 -16.40 -0.34
N PHE A 156 -2.85 -16.64 0.96
CA PHE A 156 -1.73 -16.36 1.86
C PHE A 156 -1.34 -17.63 2.60
N PHE A 157 -0.08 -18.03 2.50
CA PHE A 157 0.45 -19.18 3.22
C PHE A 157 0.91 -18.75 4.62
N ILE A 158 0.40 -19.44 5.63
CA ILE A 158 0.69 -19.18 7.04
C ILE A 158 2.01 -19.86 7.42
N ILE A 159 2.94 -19.09 7.98
CA ILE A 159 4.27 -19.50 8.42
C ILE A 159 4.47 -19.15 9.90
N ASP A 160 5.44 -19.75 10.52
CA ASP A 160 5.94 -19.29 11.80
C ASP A 160 6.61 -17.92 11.62
N ARG A 161 6.33 -16.99 12.55
CA ARG A 161 6.93 -15.65 12.47
C ARG A 161 8.44 -15.75 12.68
N PRO A 162 9.26 -15.28 11.72
CA PRO A 162 10.70 -15.26 11.90
C PRO A 162 11.10 -14.45 13.14
N THR A 163 11.92 -15.02 14.00
CA THR A 163 12.53 -14.27 15.10
C THR A 163 13.48 -13.23 14.51
N LYS A 164 13.33 -11.96 14.90
CA LYS A 164 14.32 -10.94 14.53
C LYS A 164 15.68 -11.37 15.11
N LYS A 165 16.64 -11.61 14.23
CA LYS A 165 18.04 -11.69 14.63
C LYS A 165 18.57 -10.31 15.00
#